data_acaeb2f80909cc5ef7c587c5ba6b3886
#
_entry.id   acaeb2f80909cc5ef7c587c5ba6b3886
#
_cell.length_a   1.000
_cell.length_b   1.000
_cell.length_c   1.000
_cell.angle_alpha   90.00
_cell.angle_beta   90.00
_cell.angle_gamma   90.00
#
_symmetry.space_group_name_H-M   'P 1'
#
loop_
_entity.id
_entity.type
_entity.pdbx_description
1 polymer ?
#
loop_
_entity_poly.entity_id
_entity_poly.type
_entity_poly.pdbx_seq_one_letter_code
_entity_poly.pdbx_strand_id
1 'polypeptide(L)'
;MKLQLSPEADGAIRAHAREEYPHECCGALLGREEGEVRIVEQVIRLANERTDARERRFYVSPQQVLMAERRARDAGLLLLGFYHSHPDHPATPSEYDREHALPFYSYPIVSVKQGEPAELRSWRLREDRSGYEEEVILKGAS
;
A
#
# COMPACT_ATOMS: atom_id res chain seq x y z
N MET A 1 -9.26 -13.27 -3.13
CA MET A 1 -8.55 -12.33 -2.24
C MET A 1 -9.17 -10.94 -2.42
N LYS A 2 -9.56 -10.34 -1.32
CA LYS A 2 -10.27 -9.05 -1.35
C LYS A 2 -9.71 -8.12 -0.29
N LEU A 3 -9.61 -6.84 -0.62
CA LEU A 3 -9.18 -5.79 0.29
C LEU A 3 -10.30 -4.75 0.39
N GLN A 4 -10.78 -4.52 1.60
CA GLN A 4 -11.86 -3.55 1.84
C GLN A 4 -11.29 -2.26 2.37
N LEU A 5 -11.61 -1.15 1.71
CA LEU A 5 -11.21 0.19 2.10
C LEU A 5 -12.44 1.03 2.40
N SER A 6 -12.46 1.68 3.57
CA SER A 6 -13.48 2.69 3.85
C SER A 6 -13.22 3.92 2.98
N PRO A 7 -14.22 4.82 2.81
CA PRO A 7 -13.96 6.09 2.14
C PRO A 7 -12.84 6.90 2.78
N GLU A 8 -12.72 6.83 4.12
CA GLU A 8 -11.62 7.52 4.82
C GLU A 8 -10.26 6.92 4.46
N ALA A 9 -10.14 5.60 4.43
CA ALA A 9 -8.88 4.94 4.09
C ALA A 9 -8.49 5.23 2.63
N ASP A 10 -9.44 5.11 1.70
CA ASP A 10 -9.21 5.42 0.30
C ASP A 10 -8.78 6.88 0.13
N GLY A 11 -9.49 7.79 0.78
CA GLY A 11 -9.17 9.22 0.75
C GLY A 11 -7.80 9.53 1.34
N ALA A 12 -7.42 8.87 2.44
CA ALA A 12 -6.12 9.08 3.07
C ALA A 12 -4.97 8.65 2.15
N ILE A 13 -5.12 7.51 1.47
CA ILE A 13 -4.12 7.03 0.52
C ILE A 13 -3.96 8.01 -0.64
N ARG A 14 -5.08 8.45 -1.23
CA ARG A 14 -5.07 9.38 -2.36
C ARG A 14 -4.53 10.75 -1.98
N ALA A 15 -4.87 11.25 -0.79
CA ALA A 15 -4.34 12.53 -0.30
C ALA A 15 -2.82 12.48 -0.13
N HIS A 16 -2.31 11.39 0.44
CA HIS A 16 -0.87 11.20 0.63
C HIS A 16 -0.15 11.18 -0.72
N ALA A 17 -0.71 10.45 -1.68
CA ALA A 17 -0.16 10.37 -3.04
C ALA A 17 -0.09 11.73 -3.73
N ARG A 18 -1.15 12.54 -3.57
CA ARG A 18 -1.19 13.88 -4.14
C ARG A 18 -0.14 14.79 -3.49
N GLU A 19 -0.03 14.73 -2.17
CA GLU A 19 0.89 15.61 -1.43
C GLU A 19 2.35 15.31 -1.73
N GLU A 20 2.72 14.05 -1.97
CA GLU A 20 4.10 13.66 -2.22
C GLU A 20 4.50 13.75 -3.70
N TYR A 21 3.54 13.87 -4.60
CA TYR A 21 3.85 14.00 -6.02
C TYR A 21 4.86 15.13 -6.26
N PRO A 22 5.91 14.97 -7.07
CA PRO A 22 6.18 13.88 -8.01
C PRO A 22 6.96 12.69 -7.44
N HIS A 23 7.09 12.59 -6.14
CA HIS A 23 7.77 11.48 -5.47
C HIS A 23 6.77 10.37 -5.15
N GLU A 24 7.26 9.12 -5.08
CA GLU A 24 6.46 8.01 -4.57
C GLU A 24 6.25 8.17 -3.08
N CYS A 25 5.01 7.99 -2.64
CA CYS A 25 4.70 7.89 -1.22
C CYS A 25 4.56 6.43 -0.83
N CYS A 26 4.63 6.14 0.46
CA CYS A 26 4.34 4.83 0.99
C CYS A 26 3.71 4.92 2.37
N GLY A 27 3.05 3.85 2.77
CA GLY A 27 2.42 3.77 4.07
C GLY A 27 2.02 2.36 4.42
N ALA A 28 1.54 2.17 5.65
CA ALA A 28 1.12 0.88 6.17
C ALA A 28 -0.38 0.81 6.32
N LEU A 29 -0.93 -0.40 6.16
CA LEU A 29 -2.34 -0.69 6.31
C LEU A 29 -2.53 -1.59 7.51
N LEU A 30 -3.32 -1.15 8.49
CA LEU A 30 -3.65 -1.93 9.67
C LEU A 30 -5.13 -2.28 9.66
N GLY A 31 -5.47 -3.49 10.11
CA GLY A 31 -6.85 -3.91 10.15
C GLY A 31 -7.01 -5.34 10.60
N ARG A 32 -8.03 -6.00 10.08
CA ARG A 32 -8.39 -7.36 10.47
C ARG A 32 -8.76 -8.20 9.25
N GLU A 33 -8.77 -9.50 9.43
CA GLU A 33 -9.18 -10.43 8.38
C GLU A 33 -10.50 -11.09 8.77
N GLU A 34 -11.43 -11.14 7.83
CA GLU A 34 -12.70 -11.86 7.95
C GLU A 34 -12.87 -12.74 6.72
N GLY A 35 -12.59 -14.04 6.86
CA GLY A 35 -12.59 -14.97 5.74
C GLY A 35 -11.53 -14.56 4.71
N GLU A 36 -11.95 -14.34 3.48
CA GLU A 36 -11.05 -13.94 2.39
C GLU A 36 -10.87 -12.43 2.27
N VAL A 37 -11.50 -11.66 3.16
CA VAL A 37 -11.49 -10.20 3.10
C VAL A 37 -10.56 -9.64 4.15
N ARG A 38 -9.65 -8.78 3.74
CA ARG A 38 -8.84 -7.95 4.62
C ARG A 38 -9.50 -6.59 4.73
N ILE A 39 -9.83 -6.17 5.95
CA ILE A 39 -10.55 -4.94 6.21
C ILE A 39 -9.57 -3.93 6.80
N VAL A 40 -9.29 -2.86 6.05
CA VAL A 40 -8.37 -1.81 6.48
C VAL A 40 -9.11 -0.85 7.41
N GLU A 41 -8.61 -0.72 8.64
CA GLU A 41 -9.18 0.18 9.64
C GLU A 41 -8.33 1.41 9.91
N GLN A 42 -7.01 1.31 9.70
CA GLN A 42 -6.09 2.44 9.87
C GLN A 42 -5.08 2.48 8.73
N VAL A 43 -4.76 3.68 8.30
CA VAL A 43 -3.73 3.96 7.31
C VAL A 43 -2.66 4.81 7.98
N ILE A 44 -1.41 4.37 7.91
CA ILE A 44 -0.29 5.08 8.54
C ILE A 44 0.67 5.54 7.45
N ARG A 45 0.91 6.85 7.37
CA ARG A 45 1.91 7.38 6.44
C ARG A 45 3.31 7.00 6.91
N LEU A 46 4.15 6.57 5.98
CA LEU A 46 5.56 6.29 6.25
C LEU A 46 6.40 7.22 5.39
N ALA A 47 7.58 7.58 5.90
CA ALA A 47 8.54 8.33 5.09
C ALA A 47 9.14 7.40 4.05
N ASN A 48 9.29 7.88 2.82
CA ASN A 48 10.04 7.15 1.81
C ASN A 48 11.52 7.34 2.10
N GLU A 49 12.18 6.29 2.66
CA GLU A 49 13.57 6.37 3.08
C GLU A 49 14.57 6.17 1.95
N ARG A 50 14.09 6.06 0.72
CA ARG A 50 14.96 6.03 -0.45
C ARG A 50 15.54 7.43 -0.68
N THR A 51 16.86 7.52 -0.81
CA THR A 51 17.54 8.81 -1.00
C THR A 51 17.74 9.18 -2.47
N ASP A 52 17.49 8.24 -3.39
CA ASP A 52 17.61 8.44 -4.83
C ASP A 52 16.37 7.88 -5.54
N ALA A 53 16.09 8.38 -6.72
CA ALA A 53 15.01 7.91 -7.59
C ALA A 53 13.63 7.88 -6.89
N ARG A 54 13.34 8.85 -5.99
CA ARG A 54 12.07 8.91 -5.25
C ARG A 54 10.84 9.10 -6.16
N GLU A 55 11.02 9.58 -7.36
CA GLU A 55 9.94 9.70 -8.34
C GLU A 55 9.48 8.36 -8.90
N ARG A 56 10.30 7.31 -8.74
CA ARG A 56 10.04 5.99 -9.33
C ARG A 56 10.22 4.84 -8.35
N ARG A 57 10.73 5.09 -7.15
CA ARG A 57 11.04 4.06 -6.16
C ARG A 57 10.80 4.56 -4.75
N PHE A 58 10.48 3.62 -3.88
CA PHE A 58 10.34 3.90 -2.46
C PHE A 58 11.07 2.82 -1.66
N TYR A 59 11.32 3.10 -0.38
CA TYR A 59 11.94 2.12 0.51
C TYR A 59 11.31 2.21 1.89
N VAL A 60 10.81 1.07 2.38
CA VAL A 60 10.33 0.91 3.74
C VAL A 60 11.39 0.11 4.50
N SER A 61 11.99 0.72 5.51
CA SER A 61 13.08 0.09 6.26
C SER A 61 12.55 -0.99 7.21
N PRO A 62 13.42 -1.93 7.65
CA PRO A 62 13.02 -2.89 8.67
C PRO A 62 12.50 -2.25 9.95
N GLN A 63 13.04 -1.10 10.33
CA GLN A 63 12.58 -0.35 11.50
C GLN A 63 11.16 0.17 11.32
N GLN A 64 10.82 0.62 10.12
CA GLN A 64 9.46 1.07 9.81
C GLN A 64 8.47 -0.09 9.83
N VAL A 65 8.86 -1.25 9.31
CA VAL A 65 8.03 -2.46 9.36
C VAL A 65 7.78 -2.86 10.81
N LEU A 66 8.82 -2.87 11.64
CA LEU A 66 8.71 -3.22 13.05
C LEU A 66 7.81 -2.24 13.80
N MET A 67 7.94 -0.95 13.52
CA MET A 67 7.08 0.08 14.12
C MET A 67 5.63 -0.13 13.73
N ALA A 68 5.37 -0.44 12.45
CA ALA A 68 4.01 -0.68 11.97
C ALA A 68 3.40 -1.92 12.63
N GLU A 69 4.18 -3.00 12.80
CA GLU A 69 3.73 -4.20 13.48
C GLU A 69 3.38 -3.93 14.95
N ARG A 70 4.19 -3.12 15.63
CA ARG A 70 3.93 -2.73 17.01
C ARG A 70 2.66 -1.92 17.14
N ARG A 71 2.45 -0.96 16.24
CA ARG A 71 1.24 -0.13 16.25
C ARG A 71 0.00 -0.97 15.98
N ALA A 72 0.10 -1.95 15.09
CA ALA A 72 -1.00 -2.87 14.85
C ALA A 72 -1.33 -3.66 16.11
N ARG A 73 -0.33 -4.25 16.74
CA ARG A 73 -0.51 -5.04 17.96
C ARG A 73 -1.12 -4.21 19.07
N ASP A 74 -0.63 -2.99 19.30
CA ASP A 74 -1.13 -2.10 20.33
C ASP A 74 -2.60 -1.71 20.10
N ALA A 75 -3.03 -1.66 18.85
CA ALA A 75 -4.42 -1.36 18.49
C ALA A 75 -5.29 -2.61 18.40
N GLY A 76 -4.75 -3.81 18.66
CA GLY A 76 -5.48 -5.05 18.49
C GLY A 76 -5.75 -5.41 17.03
N LEU A 77 -4.90 -4.95 16.12
CA LEU A 77 -5.04 -5.14 14.69
C LEU A 77 -3.87 -5.93 14.12
N LEU A 78 -3.96 -6.25 12.83
CA LEU A 78 -2.89 -6.89 12.05
C LEU A 78 -2.26 -5.88 11.10
N LEU A 79 -0.99 -6.05 10.80
CA LEU A 79 -0.36 -5.36 9.69
C LEU A 79 -0.76 -6.11 8.42
N LEU A 80 -1.60 -5.49 7.60
CA LEU A 80 -2.15 -6.11 6.40
C LEU A 80 -1.28 -5.92 5.16
N GLY A 81 -0.53 -4.84 5.10
CA GLY A 81 0.30 -4.57 3.95
C GLY A 81 0.80 -3.13 3.91
N PHE A 82 1.30 -2.76 2.73
CA PHE A 82 1.87 -1.44 2.47
C PHE A 82 1.34 -0.91 1.15
N TYR A 83 0.95 0.36 1.13
CA TYR A 83 0.56 1.03 -0.11
C TYR A 83 1.71 1.91 -0.60
N HIS A 84 1.70 2.21 -1.89
CA HIS A 84 2.58 3.22 -2.45
C HIS A 84 1.95 3.83 -3.69
N SER A 85 2.53 4.92 -4.18
CA SER A 85 2.03 5.61 -5.36
C SER A 85 2.98 5.43 -6.54
N HIS A 86 2.41 5.51 -7.75
CA HIS A 86 3.16 5.50 -9.01
C HIS A 86 2.93 6.84 -9.72
N PRO A 87 3.80 7.84 -9.51
CA PRO A 87 3.68 9.11 -10.23
C PRO A 87 3.82 8.92 -11.73
N ASP A 88 2.76 9.29 -12.47
CA ASP A 88 2.67 9.22 -13.93
C ASP A 88 2.91 7.83 -14.52
N HIS A 89 2.63 6.78 -13.74
CA HIS A 89 2.70 5.38 -14.15
C HIS A 89 1.42 4.65 -13.78
N PRO A 90 1.09 3.53 -14.47
CA PRO A 90 -0.09 2.74 -14.12
C PRO A 90 0.03 2.11 -12.71
N ALA A 91 -1.12 1.75 -12.13
CA ALA A 91 -1.20 1.14 -10.81
C ALA A 91 -0.90 -0.36 -10.85
N THR A 92 0.17 -0.75 -11.53
CA THR A 92 0.63 -2.14 -11.64
C THR A 92 2.04 -2.24 -11.06
N PRO A 93 2.38 -3.38 -10.39
CA PRO A 93 3.69 -3.51 -9.76
C PRO A 93 4.83 -3.47 -10.78
N SER A 94 5.91 -2.78 -10.41
CA SER A 94 7.14 -2.77 -11.19
C SER A 94 8.01 -3.97 -10.81
N GLU A 95 9.08 -4.19 -11.57
CA GLU A 95 10.07 -5.22 -11.23
C GLU A 95 10.74 -4.91 -9.90
N TYR A 96 11.01 -3.63 -9.63
CA TYR A 96 11.55 -3.19 -8.34
C TYR A 96 10.58 -3.55 -7.21
N ASP A 97 9.26 -3.29 -7.40
CA ASP A 97 8.24 -3.65 -6.41
C ASP A 97 8.28 -5.15 -6.12
N ARG A 98 8.35 -5.97 -7.17
CA ARG A 98 8.38 -7.43 -7.02
C ARG A 98 9.60 -7.92 -6.25
N GLU A 99 10.75 -7.32 -6.46
CA GLU A 99 11.98 -7.69 -5.78
C GLU A 99 11.94 -7.39 -4.28
N HIS A 100 11.17 -6.39 -3.86
CA HIS A 100 11.13 -5.93 -2.49
C HIS A 100 9.86 -6.32 -1.74
N ALA A 101 8.89 -6.93 -2.41
CA ALA A 101 7.62 -7.32 -1.79
C ALA A 101 7.74 -8.63 -1.01
N LEU A 102 6.80 -8.85 -0.09
CA LEU A 102 6.67 -10.08 0.68
C LEU A 102 5.31 -10.73 0.36
N PRO A 103 5.27 -12.08 0.22
CA PRO A 103 4.07 -12.76 -0.30
C PRO A 103 2.81 -12.63 0.53
N PHE A 104 2.91 -12.40 1.84
CA PHE A 104 1.73 -12.40 2.70
C PHE A 104 1.10 -11.03 2.91
N TYR A 105 1.65 -9.96 2.33
CA TYR A 105 1.11 -8.62 2.46
C TYR A 105 0.27 -8.22 1.24
N SER A 106 -0.68 -7.31 1.47
CA SER A 106 -1.40 -6.63 0.42
C SER A 106 -0.64 -5.38 -0.01
N TYR A 107 -0.59 -5.11 -1.30
CA TYR A 107 0.15 -3.98 -1.86
C TYR A 107 -0.77 -3.14 -2.76
N PRO A 108 -1.54 -2.21 -2.18
CA PRO A 108 -2.28 -1.26 -3.00
C PRO A 108 -1.33 -0.25 -3.65
N ILE A 109 -1.57 0.03 -4.91
CA ILE A 109 -0.82 1.02 -5.68
C ILE A 109 -1.80 2.04 -6.22
N VAL A 110 -1.52 3.33 -5.97
CA VAL A 110 -2.32 4.42 -6.53
C VAL A 110 -1.53 5.11 -7.63
N SER A 111 -2.13 5.18 -8.81
CA SER A 111 -1.58 5.92 -9.94
C SER A 111 -1.89 7.41 -9.76
N VAL A 112 -0.88 8.26 -9.96
CA VAL A 112 -1.06 9.72 -9.88
C VAL A 112 -0.69 10.31 -11.23
N LYS A 113 -1.68 10.90 -11.94
CA LYS A 113 -1.46 11.50 -13.24
C LYS A 113 -1.40 13.00 -13.11
N GLN A 114 -0.23 13.59 -13.41
CA GLN A 114 -0.02 15.02 -13.35
C GLN A 114 -0.52 15.64 -12.04
N GLY A 115 -0.21 14.96 -10.94
CA GLY A 115 -0.57 15.42 -9.60
C GLY A 115 -1.95 15.01 -9.11
N GLU A 116 -2.77 14.34 -9.93
CA GLU A 116 -4.11 13.92 -9.54
C GLU A 116 -4.19 12.39 -9.38
N PRO A 117 -4.58 11.89 -8.19
CA PRO A 117 -4.78 10.46 -7.98
C PRO A 117 -5.86 9.91 -8.91
N ALA A 118 -5.55 8.82 -9.56
CA ALA A 118 -6.43 8.22 -10.56
C ALA A 118 -6.82 6.80 -10.13
N GLU A 119 -6.17 5.78 -10.68
CA GLU A 119 -6.52 4.39 -10.43
C GLU A 119 -5.87 3.88 -9.14
N LEU A 120 -6.62 3.05 -8.38
CA LEU A 120 -6.10 2.36 -7.21
C LEU A 120 -6.36 0.86 -7.42
N ARG A 121 -5.29 0.07 -7.41
CA ARG A 121 -5.37 -1.38 -7.58
C ARG A 121 -4.51 -2.04 -6.50
N SER A 122 -4.90 -3.23 -6.04
CA SER A 122 -4.18 -3.94 -5.00
C SER A 122 -3.68 -5.29 -5.49
N TRP A 123 -2.51 -5.69 -5.00
CA TRP A 123 -1.78 -6.86 -5.48
C TRP A 123 -1.22 -7.67 -4.32
N ARG A 124 -1.12 -9.00 -4.53
CA ARG A 124 -0.37 -9.87 -3.63
C ARG A 124 0.67 -10.63 -4.43
N LEU A 125 1.88 -10.67 -3.91
CA LEU A 125 2.95 -11.45 -4.51
C LEU A 125 2.68 -12.94 -4.28
N ARG A 126 2.86 -13.76 -5.30
CA ARG A 126 2.74 -15.22 -5.17
C ARG A 126 3.83 -15.76 -4.26
N GLU A 127 3.54 -16.87 -3.58
CA GLU A 127 4.50 -17.47 -2.64
C GLU A 127 5.83 -17.83 -3.30
N ASP A 128 5.80 -18.27 -4.55
CA ASP A 128 7.01 -18.61 -5.31
C ASP A 128 7.71 -17.37 -5.89
N ARG A 129 7.14 -16.17 -5.67
CA ARG A 129 7.66 -14.88 -6.14
C ARG A 129 7.70 -14.73 -7.66
N SER A 130 7.00 -15.58 -8.39
CA SER A 130 6.99 -15.54 -9.86
C SER A 130 6.22 -14.36 -10.44
N GLY A 131 5.33 -13.76 -9.66
CA GLY A 131 4.51 -12.65 -10.09
C GLY A 131 3.47 -12.31 -9.06
N TYR A 132 2.54 -11.44 -9.43
CA TYR A 132 1.48 -10.95 -8.56
C TYR A 132 0.12 -11.50 -8.98
N GLU A 133 -0.80 -11.55 -8.02
CA GLU A 133 -2.22 -11.73 -8.26
C GLU A 133 -2.95 -10.48 -7.80
N GLU A 134 -3.87 -10.01 -8.61
CA GLU A 134 -4.65 -8.81 -8.26
C GLU A 134 -5.73 -9.16 -7.23
N GLU A 135 -5.86 -8.31 -6.20
CA GLU A 135 -6.94 -8.39 -5.23
C GLU A 135 -8.09 -7.51 -5.68
N VAL A 136 -9.33 -7.96 -5.44
CA VAL A 136 -10.49 -7.11 -5.64
C VAL A 136 -10.56 -6.10 -4.50
N ILE A 137 -10.69 -4.82 -4.82
CA ILE A 137 -10.90 -3.78 -3.83
C ILE A 137 -12.39 -3.57 -3.62
N LEU A 138 -12.82 -3.71 -2.36
CA LEU A 138 -14.22 -3.49 -1.96
C LEU A 138 -14.33 -2.14 -1.26
N LYS A 139 -15.44 -1.43 -1.50
CA LYS A 139 -15.74 -0.20 -0.78
C LYS A 139 -16.40 -0.57 0.53
N GLY A 140 -15.82 -0.14 1.64
CA GLY A 140 -16.40 -0.34 2.95
C GLY A 140 -17.39 0.75 3.30
N ALA A 141 -18.14 0.53 4.38
CA ALA A 141 -19.03 1.53 4.94
C ALA A 141 -18.21 2.62 5.64
N SER A 142 -18.70 3.86 5.57
CA SER A 142 -18.09 4.97 6.30
C SER A 142 -18.56 4.98 7.76
#